data_4bbc941ea53d6f65b6d697f03d984f94
#
_entry.id   4bbc941ea53d6f65b6d697f03d984f94
#
_cell.length_a   1.000
_cell.length_b   1.000
_cell.length_c   1.000
_cell.angle_alpha   90.00
_cell.angle_beta   90.00
_cell.angle_gamma   90.00
#
_symmetry.space_group_name_H-M   'P 1'
#
loop_
_entity.id
_entity.type
_entity.pdbx_description
1 polymer ?
#
loop_
_entity_poly.entity_id
_entity_poly.type
_entity_poly.pdbx_seq_one_letter_code
_entity_poly.pdbx_strand_id
1 'polypeptide(L)'
;MTLIMGCPALRTLDLSGCNSLFTSGMLLAQQEVAQRAREALGGLRELSLASLRDLADLSFNRLSSCAPSLECLSLAYCHLTFERRPVRVSPGPQDSSPSLLSFRNLLRFVKERAGRLRALDLSGTGLPAEALQALGQVAGLQLRELLLRGCRDLSTEAIAVLCRQQPGLTSLDLSGCSELADGALLAVSRGLRHLQHLSLRKLQRLTDASCAALGSLRELRNLDLAECCLLSGWELAQALGSECKAPPLPLASLSLAYCSALKDATVLSLVAALAPSLRVLDLSSCVALTSRSLQAICTKLPHLSVLRLAWCRELQDWGLLGLGQPSEGPAQMLQLYPELEHQATDPEERPPSPQGPSLLLLQALHELDLTACSQLTDASLTKVLQFPQLRKLSLSLLPAFSDRGLMAVARGCPSLEHLAVSHCHLLSDQGWAQAAGSWPRLQDLNLSSCSQLTEQTLDTIGQACKRLRVLDVAMCPGISMAAIRRLQAQLPQVTCIQSRFVGGADLSLTL
;
A
#
# COMPACT_ATOMS: atom_id res chain seq x y z
N MET A 1 -18.21 23.49 -12.77
CA MET A 1 -19.47 23.15 -13.50
C MET A 1 -19.28 23.10 -15.00
N THR A 2 -18.64 24.06 -15.65
CA THR A 2 -18.35 24.04 -17.10
C THR A 2 -17.61 22.78 -17.57
N LEU A 3 -16.64 22.29 -16.81
CA LEU A 3 -15.93 21.03 -17.13
C LEU A 3 -16.85 19.80 -17.12
N ILE A 4 -17.73 19.68 -16.12
CA ILE A 4 -18.68 18.57 -16.01
C ILE A 4 -19.66 18.57 -17.20
N MET A 5 -20.15 19.75 -17.57
CA MET A 5 -21.09 19.90 -18.69
C MET A 5 -20.45 19.66 -20.06
N GLY A 6 -19.12 19.80 -20.18
CA GLY A 6 -18.37 19.52 -21.39
C GLY A 6 -18.07 18.03 -21.64
N CYS A 7 -18.40 17.14 -20.69
CA CYS A 7 -18.06 15.73 -20.74
C CYS A 7 -19.30 14.81 -20.65
N PRO A 8 -20.09 14.65 -21.72
CA PRO A 8 -21.37 13.92 -21.70
C PRO A 8 -21.22 12.42 -21.50
N ALA A 9 -20.02 11.87 -21.63
CA ALA A 9 -19.74 10.42 -21.43
C ALA A 9 -19.02 10.12 -20.11
N LEU A 10 -19.13 11.03 -19.12
CA LEU A 10 -18.44 10.89 -17.85
C LEU A 10 -18.97 9.69 -17.05
N ARG A 11 -18.08 8.76 -16.68
CA ARG A 11 -18.41 7.59 -15.87
C ARG A 11 -17.89 7.66 -14.45
N THR A 12 -16.77 8.36 -14.26
CA THR A 12 -16.12 8.53 -12.97
C THR A 12 -15.93 10.02 -12.71
N LEU A 13 -16.32 10.49 -11.53
CA LEU A 13 -16.15 11.87 -11.08
C LEU A 13 -15.55 11.90 -9.69
N ASP A 14 -14.38 12.50 -9.56
CA ASP A 14 -13.73 12.73 -8.28
C ASP A 14 -13.79 14.23 -7.92
N LEU A 15 -14.49 14.52 -6.82
CA LEU A 15 -14.60 15.85 -6.21
C LEU A 15 -13.96 15.86 -4.79
N SER A 16 -13.10 14.91 -4.51
CA SER A 16 -12.45 14.79 -3.20
C SER A 16 -11.70 16.07 -2.83
N GLY A 17 -11.92 16.55 -1.61
CA GLY A 17 -11.28 17.77 -1.11
C GLY A 17 -11.75 19.09 -1.73
N CYS A 18 -12.69 19.08 -2.69
CA CYS A 18 -13.20 20.28 -3.33
C CYS A 18 -14.19 21.05 -2.42
N ASN A 19 -13.79 21.36 -1.19
CA ASN A 19 -14.65 21.98 -0.17
C ASN A 19 -15.30 23.29 -0.65
N SER A 20 -14.58 24.12 -1.42
CA SER A 20 -15.09 25.40 -1.92
C SER A 20 -16.35 25.29 -2.80
N LEU A 21 -16.59 24.13 -3.42
CA LEU A 21 -17.81 23.88 -4.20
C LEU A 21 -19.05 23.69 -3.32
N PHE A 22 -18.87 23.32 -2.06
CA PHE A 22 -19.95 22.91 -1.16
C PHE A 22 -20.25 23.95 -0.08
N THR A 23 -19.34 24.85 0.25
CA THR A 23 -19.47 25.86 1.33
C THR A 23 -20.63 26.82 1.14
N SER A 24 -20.96 27.21 -0.11
CA SER A 24 -22.04 28.16 -0.38
C SER A 24 -23.44 27.56 -0.36
N GLY A 25 -23.58 26.22 -0.33
CA GLY A 25 -24.85 25.51 -0.49
C GLY A 25 -25.55 25.76 -1.86
N MET A 26 -24.90 26.50 -2.76
CA MET A 26 -25.46 26.90 -4.06
C MET A 26 -25.22 25.90 -5.17
N LEU A 27 -24.52 24.79 -4.88
CA LEU A 27 -24.25 23.77 -5.88
C LEU A 27 -25.56 23.25 -6.49
N LEU A 28 -25.67 23.36 -7.82
CA LEU A 28 -26.87 22.92 -8.57
C LEU A 28 -28.20 23.55 -8.07
N ALA A 29 -28.15 24.78 -7.52
CA ALA A 29 -29.33 25.45 -7.01
C ALA A 29 -30.25 25.95 -8.15
N GLN A 30 -29.67 26.34 -9.30
CA GLN A 30 -30.41 26.80 -10.47
C GLN A 30 -30.94 25.61 -11.28
N GLN A 31 -32.21 25.65 -11.63
CA GLN A 31 -32.91 24.54 -12.30
C GLN A 31 -32.28 24.18 -13.66
N GLU A 32 -31.90 25.18 -14.45
CA GLU A 32 -31.24 24.97 -15.76
C GLU A 32 -29.87 24.27 -15.60
N VAL A 33 -29.08 24.71 -14.61
CA VAL A 33 -27.77 24.11 -14.30
C VAL A 33 -27.95 22.66 -13.82
N ALA A 34 -28.95 22.41 -12.99
CA ALA A 34 -29.27 21.05 -12.51
C ALA A 34 -29.73 20.14 -13.66
N GLN A 35 -30.50 20.66 -14.61
CA GLN A 35 -30.94 19.89 -15.78
C GLN A 35 -29.78 19.51 -16.68
N ARG A 36 -28.90 20.44 -17.02
CA ARG A 36 -27.67 20.18 -17.81
C ARG A 36 -26.74 19.20 -17.08
N ALA A 37 -26.59 19.37 -15.75
CA ALA A 37 -25.81 18.44 -14.95
C ALA A 37 -26.39 17.02 -14.97
N ARG A 38 -27.72 16.88 -14.96
CA ARG A 38 -28.41 15.60 -15.03
C ARG A 38 -28.17 14.91 -16.38
N GLU A 39 -28.14 15.67 -17.47
CA GLU A 39 -27.80 15.15 -18.80
C GLU A 39 -26.34 14.70 -18.87
N ALA A 40 -25.41 15.47 -18.33
CA ALA A 40 -23.98 15.14 -18.33
C ALA A 40 -23.62 13.98 -17.39
N LEU A 41 -24.27 13.87 -16.21
CA LEU A 41 -23.98 12.89 -15.18
C LEU A 41 -24.92 11.66 -15.21
N GLY A 42 -25.84 11.60 -16.17
CA GLY A 42 -26.81 10.49 -16.28
C GLY A 42 -26.15 9.11 -16.41
N GLY A 43 -24.96 9.04 -17.03
CA GLY A 43 -24.15 7.84 -17.20
C GLY A 43 -23.11 7.60 -16.10
N LEU A 44 -23.04 8.48 -15.07
CA LEU A 44 -22.04 8.41 -14.01
C LEU A 44 -22.23 7.15 -13.16
N ARG A 45 -21.15 6.36 -13.01
CA ARG A 45 -21.15 5.14 -12.20
C ARG A 45 -20.39 5.29 -10.90
N GLU A 46 -19.35 6.12 -10.88
CA GLU A 46 -18.46 6.29 -9.74
C GLU A 46 -18.40 7.75 -9.34
N LEU A 47 -18.65 8.03 -8.07
CA LEU A 47 -18.59 9.36 -7.49
C LEU A 47 -17.78 9.34 -6.20
N SER A 48 -16.68 10.11 -6.18
CA SER A 48 -15.93 10.38 -4.96
C SER A 48 -16.22 11.79 -4.46
N LEU A 49 -16.67 11.85 -3.20
CA LEU A 49 -16.90 13.07 -2.42
C LEU A 49 -16.00 13.06 -1.16
N ALA A 50 -14.90 12.30 -1.19
CA ALA A 50 -14.05 12.11 -0.02
C ALA A 50 -13.46 13.44 0.50
N SER A 51 -13.23 13.49 1.80
CA SER A 51 -12.60 14.64 2.49
C SER A 51 -13.37 15.97 2.34
N LEU A 52 -14.68 15.91 2.13
CA LEU A 52 -15.54 17.08 2.16
C LEU A 52 -16.04 17.34 3.58
N ARG A 53 -15.61 18.46 4.16
CA ARG A 53 -15.96 18.83 5.55
C ARG A 53 -17.35 19.43 5.67
N ASP A 54 -17.77 20.17 4.63
CA ASP A 54 -19.01 20.97 4.63
C ASP A 54 -20.08 20.41 3.71
N LEU A 55 -20.02 19.09 3.44
CA LEU A 55 -21.03 18.41 2.62
C LEU A 55 -22.36 18.37 3.38
N ALA A 56 -23.36 19.14 2.91
CA ALA A 56 -24.69 19.20 3.49
C ALA A 56 -25.67 18.26 2.77
N ASP A 57 -26.74 17.84 3.47
CA ASP A 57 -27.82 17.03 2.91
C ASP A 57 -28.34 17.56 1.57
N LEU A 58 -28.57 18.85 1.48
CA LEU A 58 -29.11 19.50 0.29
C LEU A 58 -28.20 19.36 -0.91
N SER A 59 -26.89 19.66 -0.74
CA SER A 59 -25.88 19.56 -1.79
C SER A 59 -25.69 18.12 -2.25
N PHE A 60 -25.66 17.17 -1.31
CA PHE A 60 -25.58 15.74 -1.59
C PHE A 60 -26.80 15.27 -2.41
N ASN A 61 -28.03 15.64 -2.00
CA ASN A 61 -29.24 15.25 -2.69
C ASN A 61 -29.33 15.80 -4.12
N ARG A 62 -28.94 17.07 -4.32
CA ARG A 62 -28.90 17.68 -5.65
C ARG A 62 -27.93 16.96 -6.58
N LEU A 63 -26.70 16.69 -6.10
CA LEU A 63 -25.69 16.01 -6.90
C LEU A 63 -26.09 14.55 -7.18
N SER A 64 -26.51 13.82 -6.17
CA SER A 64 -26.90 12.42 -6.31
C SER A 64 -28.13 12.22 -7.20
N SER A 65 -29.06 13.20 -7.25
CA SER A 65 -30.21 13.16 -8.15
C SER A 65 -29.80 13.32 -9.62
N CYS A 66 -28.64 13.93 -9.91
CA CYS A 66 -28.09 14.03 -11.26
C CYS A 66 -27.41 12.75 -11.75
N ALA A 67 -27.08 11.81 -10.84
CA ALA A 67 -26.37 10.59 -11.15
C ALA A 67 -27.24 9.33 -10.88
N PRO A 68 -28.24 9.04 -11.69
CA PRO A 68 -29.18 7.93 -11.48
C PRO A 68 -28.52 6.54 -11.64
N SER A 69 -27.43 6.45 -12.37
CA SER A 69 -26.73 5.19 -12.69
C SER A 69 -25.60 4.86 -11.73
N LEU A 70 -25.51 5.54 -10.57
CA LEU A 70 -24.41 5.40 -9.63
C LEU A 70 -24.32 4.00 -9.04
N GLU A 71 -23.14 3.39 -9.17
CA GLU A 71 -22.79 2.07 -8.65
C GLU A 71 -21.79 2.14 -7.48
N CYS A 72 -20.91 3.16 -7.48
CA CYS A 72 -19.85 3.34 -6.49
C CYS A 72 -19.92 4.75 -5.89
N LEU A 73 -19.95 4.83 -4.56
CA LEU A 73 -19.92 6.10 -3.82
C LEU A 73 -18.85 6.08 -2.74
N SER A 74 -17.94 7.07 -2.78
CA SER A 74 -17.01 7.34 -1.67
C SER A 74 -17.41 8.61 -0.93
N LEU A 75 -17.55 8.48 0.39
CA LEU A 75 -17.73 9.53 1.38
C LEU A 75 -16.59 9.48 2.43
N ALA A 76 -15.45 8.89 2.05
CA ALA A 76 -14.33 8.73 2.98
C ALA A 76 -13.92 10.07 3.60
N TYR A 77 -13.71 10.06 4.91
CA TYR A 77 -13.29 11.23 5.69
C TYR A 77 -14.26 12.43 5.60
N CYS A 78 -15.50 12.21 5.22
CA CYS A 78 -16.56 13.21 5.36
C CYS A 78 -17.09 13.26 6.79
N HIS A 79 -17.56 14.43 7.19
CA HIS A 79 -18.27 14.58 8.46
C HIS A 79 -19.72 14.15 8.30
N LEU A 80 -20.06 12.97 8.83
CA LEU A 80 -21.43 12.49 8.92
C LEU A 80 -22.02 12.77 10.30
N THR A 81 -23.28 13.21 10.35
CA THR A 81 -24.00 13.34 11.61
C THR A 81 -24.83 12.10 11.89
N PHE A 82 -24.67 11.53 13.10
CA PHE A 82 -25.43 10.38 13.57
C PHE A 82 -26.38 10.86 14.66
N GLU A 83 -27.70 10.81 14.41
CA GLU A 83 -28.70 11.17 15.41
C GLU A 83 -28.63 10.18 16.57
N ARG A 84 -28.16 10.64 17.75
CA ARG A 84 -28.47 9.94 19.00
C ARG A 84 -29.97 10.09 19.25
N ARG A 85 -30.67 9.02 19.65
CA ARG A 85 -32.12 9.03 19.98
C ARG A 85 -32.47 10.29 20.74
N PRO A 86 -33.56 11.00 20.40
CA PRO A 86 -33.89 12.26 21.00
C PRO A 86 -34.18 12.07 22.48
N VAL A 87 -33.31 12.60 23.32
CA VAL A 87 -33.76 13.06 24.63
C VAL A 87 -34.75 14.19 24.33
N ARG A 88 -36.00 14.05 24.77
CA ARG A 88 -37.06 15.02 24.60
C ARG A 88 -36.61 16.35 25.20
N VAL A 89 -36.10 17.24 24.38
CA VAL A 89 -35.89 18.64 24.67
C VAL A 89 -36.68 19.41 23.63
N SER A 90 -37.58 20.24 24.11
CA SER A 90 -38.45 21.10 23.32
C SER A 90 -37.70 21.95 22.31
N PRO A 91 -38.21 22.17 21.07
CA PRO A 91 -37.54 22.96 20.06
C PRO A 91 -37.51 24.42 20.45
N GLY A 92 -36.31 24.92 20.78
CA GLY A 92 -36.01 26.33 20.77
C GLY A 92 -35.81 26.79 19.31
N PRO A 93 -36.37 27.95 18.92
CA PRO A 93 -36.14 28.47 17.57
C PRO A 93 -34.74 29.09 17.51
N GLN A 94 -33.96 28.72 16.53
CA GLN A 94 -32.64 29.25 16.12
C GLN A 94 -31.45 28.35 16.47
N ASP A 95 -31.22 27.39 15.57
CA ASP A 95 -29.85 27.02 15.17
C ASP A 95 -29.93 26.42 13.77
N SER A 96 -30.01 27.27 12.75
CA SER A 96 -29.84 26.90 11.33
C SER A 96 -28.33 26.90 11.00
N SER A 97 -27.59 26.05 11.65
CA SER A 97 -26.31 25.58 11.14
C SER A 97 -26.62 24.79 9.85
N PRO A 98 -25.93 25.03 8.72
CA PRO A 98 -26.15 24.22 7.54
C PRO A 98 -25.90 22.78 7.92
N SER A 99 -26.95 21.96 7.92
CA SER A 99 -26.92 20.61 8.44
C SER A 99 -25.91 19.80 7.59
N LEU A 100 -24.85 19.35 8.21
CA LEU A 100 -23.92 18.38 7.61
C LEU A 100 -24.68 17.16 7.10
N LEU A 101 -24.08 16.39 6.22
CA LEU A 101 -24.69 15.20 5.68
C LEU A 101 -25.09 14.25 6.83
N SER A 102 -26.39 14.02 6.97
CA SER A 102 -26.94 13.13 7.97
C SER A 102 -26.88 11.67 7.50
N PHE A 103 -26.58 10.76 8.43
CA PHE A 103 -26.65 9.33 8.13
C PHE A 103 -28.06 8.89 7.67
N ARG A 104 -29.08 9.52 8.22
CA ARG A 104 -30.49 9.30 7.81
C ARG A 104 -30.69 9.59 6.31
N ASN A 105 -30.13 10.69 5.82
CA ASN A 105 -30.21 11.05 4.41
C ASN A 105 -29.40 10.08 3.53
N LEU A 106 -28.21 9.71 3.98
CA LEU A 106 -27.40 8.69 3.31
C LEU A 106 -28.14 7.35 3.24
N LEU A 107 -28.76 6.91 4.34
CA LEU A 107 -29.52 5.66 4.39
C LEU A 107 -30.71 5.68 3.43
N ARG A 108 -31.40 6.83 3.30
CA ARG A 108 -32.45 7.02 2.30
C ARG A 108 -31.92 6.85 0.88
N PHE A 109 -30.81 7.52 0.56
CA PHE A 109 -30.13 7.37 -0.73
C PHE A 109 -29.75 5.92 -1.02
N VAL A 110 -29.16 5.20 -0.05
CA VAL A 110 -28.81 3.79 -0.20
C VAL A 110 -30.04 2.92 -0.46
N LYS A 111 -31.17 3.16 0.23
CA LYS A 111 -32.44 2.46 -0.01
C LYS A 111 -32.97 2.69 -1.42
N GLU A 112 -32.93 3.92 -1.90
CA GLU A 112 -33.39 4.28 -3.26
C GLU A 112 -32.50 3.65 -4.36
N ARG A 113 -31.25 3.32 -4.04
CA ARG A 113 -30.24 2.79 -4.97
C ARG A 113 -29.83 1.35 -4.67
N ALA A 114 -30.52 0.66 -3.76
CA ALA A 114 -30.14 -0.67 -3.26
C ALA A 114 -29.86 -1.69 -4.38
N GLY A 115 -30.66 -1.70 -5.45
CA GLY A 115 -30.46 -2.63 -6.56
C GLY A 115 -29.28 -2.32 -7.49
N ARG A 116 -28.67 -1.13 -7.38
CA ARG A 116 -27.57 -0.68 -8.27
C ARG A 116 -26.26 -0.45 -7.55
N LEU A 117 -26.32 0.04 -6.30
CA LEU A 117 -25.12 0.36 -5.53
C LEU A 117 -24.33 -0.93 -5.25
N ARG A 118 -23.06 -0.94 -5.64
CA ARG A 118 -22.14 -2.07 -5.53
C ARG A 118 -20.96 -1.79 -4.59
N ALA A 119 -20.50 -0.55 -4.54
CA ALA A 119 -19.39 -0.14 -3.71
C ALA A 119 -19.74 1.08 -2.86
N LEU A 120 -19.38 1.02 -1.58
CA LEU A 120 -19.57 2.12 -0.64
C LEU A 120 -18.33 2.28 0.23
N ASP A 121 -17.78 3.49 0.23
CA ASP A 121 -16.65 3.84 1.07
C ASP A 121 -17.09 4.86 2.12
N LEU A 122 -17.05 4.43 3.38
CA LEU A 122 -17.36 5.22 4.58
C LEU A 122 -16.14 5.32 5.51
N SER A 123 -14.95 5.15 4.96
CA SER A 123 -13.69 5.22 5.73
C SER A 123 -13.56 6.56 6.46
N GLY A 124 -13.17 6.53 7.72
CA GLY A 124 -12.91 7.73 8.52
C GLY A 124 -14.13 8.60 8.85
N THR A 125 -15.35 8.12 8.59
CA THR A 125 -16.58 8.87 8.89
C THR A 125 -17.06 8.75 10.34
N GLY A 126 -16.39 7.92 11.15
CA GLY A 126 -16.82 7.66 12.53
C GLY A 126 -18.14 6.86 12.61
N LEU A 127 -18.40 6.00 11.63
CA LEU A 127 -19.63 5.18 11.55
C LEU A 127 -19.80 4.33 12.83
N PRO A 128 -20.86 4.52 13.63
CA PRO A 128 -21.11 3.70 14.79
C PRO A 128 -21.72 2.33 14.43
N ALA A 129 -21.65 1.40 15.37
CA ALA A 129 -22.10 0.01 15.17
C ALA A 129 -23.57 -0.08 14.72
N GLU A 130 -24.46 0.73 15.31
CA GLU A 130 -25.89 0.74 14.99
C GLU A 130 -26.16 1.23 13.56
N ALA A 131 -25.37 2.20 13.09
CA ALA A 131 -25.50 2.70 11.73
C ALA A 131 -25.04 1.65 10.69
N LEU A 132 -23.96 0.90 10.99
CA LEU A 132 -23.54 -0.22 10.15
C LEU A 132 -24.60 -1.32 10.09
N GLN A 133 -25.22 -1.66 11.22
CA GLN A 133 -26.33 -2.63 11.26
C GLN A 133 -27.51 -2.18 10.41
N ALA A 134 -27.91 -0.89 10.54
CA ALA A 134 -29.00 -0.32 9.75
C ALA A 134 -28.69 -0.33 8.25
N LEU A 135 -27.45 -0.08 7.86
CA LEU A 135 -27.00 -0.17 6.46
C LEU A 135 -27.09 -1.61 5.95
N GLY A 136 -26.59 -2.58 6.71
CA GLY A 136 -26.64 -3.99 6.35
C GLY A 136 -28.05 -4.51 6.13
N GLN A 137 -29.03 -3.99 6.88
CA GLN A 137 -30.44 -4.39 6.82
C GLN A 137 -31.25 -3.75 5.67
N VAL A 138 -30.63 -2.92 4.81
CA VAL A 138 -31.33 -2.32 3.68
C VAL A 138 -31.77 -3.39 2.68
N ALA A 139 -33.08 -3.53 2.50
CA ALA A 139 -33.65 -4.53 1.61
C ALA A 139 -33.20 -4.32 0.15
N GLY A 140 -32.74 -5.39 -0.48
CA GLY A 140 -32.27 -5.38 -1.87
C GLY A 140 -30.86 -4.81 -2.07
N LEU A 141 -30.19 -4.35 -1.02
CA LEU A 141 -28.80 -3.92 -1.10
C LEU A 141 -27.87 -5.13 -1.25
N GLN A 142 -27.02 -5.10 -2.27
CA GLN A 142 -26.06 -6.16 -2.60
C GLN A 142 -24.70 -5.55 -2.88
N LEU A 143 -23.99 -5.17 -1.82
CA LEU A 143 -22.65 -4.63 -1.94
C LEU A 143 -21.66 -5.71 -2.35
N ARG A 144 -20.72 -5.33 -3.22
CA ARG A 144 -19.53 -6.11 -3.55
C ARG A 144 -18.31 -5.59 -2.82
N GLU A 145 -18.27 -4.30 -2.56
CA GLU A 145 -17.16 -3.63 -1.89
C GLU A 145 -17.68 -2.71 -0.80
N LEU A 146 -17.08 -2.82 0.39
CA LEU A 146 -17.36 -1.96 1.53
C LEU A 146 -16.06 -1.59 2.24
N LEU A 147 -15.77 -0.29 2.27
CA LEU A 147 -14.58 0.25 2.93
C LEU A 147 -15.00 1.01 4.20
N LEU A 148 -14.47 0.58 5.34
CA LEU A 148 -14.79 1.10 6.68
C LEU A 148 -13.52 1.49 7.45
N ARG A 149 -12.44 1.80 6.74
CA ARG A 149 -11.14 2.11 7.34
C ARG A 149 -11.26 3.22 8.41
N GLY A 150 -10.72 2.96 9.59
CA GLY A 150 -10.69 3.94 10.68
C GLY A 150 -12.04 4.22 11.35
N CYS A 151 -13.06 3.41 11.11
CA CYS A 151 -14.32 3.44 11.86
C CYS A 151 -14.11 2.75 13.21
N ARG A 152 -13.67 3.51 14.22
CA ARG A 152 -13.19 2.97 15.50
C ARG A 152 -14.29 2.37 16.37
N ASP A 153 -15.52 2.86 16.27
CA ASP A 153 -16.65 2.48 17.13
C ASP A 153 -17.41 1.24 16.61
N LEU A 154 -16.84 0.50 15.66
CA LEU A 154 -17.46 -0.72 15.15
C LEU A 154 -17.29 -1.87 16.14
N SER A 155 -18.38 -2.59 16.39
CA SER A 155 -18.38 -3.78 17.25
C SER A 155 -18.34 -5.08 16.42
N THR A 156 -17.83 -6.15 17.04
CA THR A 156 -17.86 -7.50 16.45
C THR A 156 -19.27 -7.92 16.04
N GLU A 157 -20.29 -7.59 16.85
CA GLU A 157 -21.70 -7.92 16.53
C GLU A 157 -22.19 -7.20 15.28
N ALA A 158 -21.83 -5.90 15.10
CA ALA A 158 -22.17 -5.16 13.88
C ALA A 158 -21.58 -5.81 12.63
N ILE A 159 -20.33 -6.25 12.71
CA ILE A 159 -19.67 -6.99 11.63
C ILE A 159 -20.37 -8.33 11.38
N ALA A 160 -20.76 -9.05 12.42
CA ALA A 160 -21.47 -10.32 12.27
C ALA A 160 -22.84 -10.14 11.61
N VAL A 161 -23.58 -9.07 11.94
CA VAL A 161 -24.85 -8.71 11.28
C VAL A 161 -24.60 -8.37 9.82
N LEU A 162 -23.62 -7.51 9.53
CA LEU A 162 -23.24 -7.15 8.16
C LEU A 162 -22.95 -8.39 7.30
N CYS A 163 -22.11 -9.30 7.79
CA CYS A 163 -21.72 -10.50 7.05
C CYS A 163 -22.89 -11.42 6.75
N ARG A 164 -23.88 -11.50 7.65
CA ARG A 164 -25.13 -12.25 7.41
C ARG A 164 -26.02 -11.59 6.35
N GLN A 165 -26.04 -10.27 6.31
CA GLN A 165 -26.93 -9.50 5.43
C GLN A 165 -26.32 -9.23 4.04
N GLN A 166 -25.00 -9.20 3.94
CA GLN A 166 -24.26 -8.90 2.71
C GLN A 166 -23.29 -10.05 2.34
N PRO A 167 -23.77 -11.29 2.15
CA PRO A 167 -22.89 -12.46 1.89
C PRO A 167 -22.17 -12.39 0.54
N GLY A 168 -22.61 -11.51 -0.37
CA GLY A 168 -22.02 -11.29 -1.69
C GLY A 168 -20.83 -10.34 -1.71
N LEU A 169 -20.33 -9.86 -0.54
CA LEU A 169 -19.13 -9.02 -0.49
C LEU A 169 -17.93 -9.77 -1.01
N THR A 170 -17.21 -9.13 -1.93
CA THR A 170 -15.92 -9.59 -2.48
C THR A 170 -14.74 -8.79 -1.97
N SER A 171 -14.97 -7.59 -1.46
CA SER A 171 -13.95 -6.70 -0.90
C SER A 171 -14.43 -6.05 0.39
N LEU A 172 -13.65 -6.19 1.46
CA LEU A 172 -13.93 -5.61 2.78
C LEU A 172 -12.65 -5.03 3.40
N ASP A 173 -12.70 -3.75 3.75
CA ASP A 173 -11.60 -3.08 4.46
C ASP A 173 -12.07 -2.62 5.86
N LEU A 174 -11.50 -3.23 6.88
CA LEU A 174 -11.71 -2.93 8.30
C LEU A 174 -10.45 -2.33 8.96
N SER A 175 -9.52 -1.83 8.15
CA SER A 175 -8.24 -1.30 8.63
C SER A 175 -8.44 -0.20 9.68
N GLY A 176 -7.73 -0.31 10.80
CA GLY A 176 -7.76 0.72 11.86
C GLY A 176 -9.08 0.81 12.64
N CYS A 177 -9.97 -0.18 12.54
CA CYS A 177 -11.13 -0.33 13.39
C CYS A 177 -10.70 -0.93 14.73
N SER A 178 -10.16 -0.09 15.63
CA SER A 178 -9.37 -0.48 16.81
C SER A 178 -10.11 -1.36 17.82
N GLU A 179 -11.45 -1.30 17.88
CA GLU A 179 -12.25 -2.11 18.81
C GLU A 179 -12.49 -3.55 18.32
N LEU A 180 -12.18 -3.82 17.04
CA LEU A 180 -12.34 -5.16 16.49
C LEU A 180 -11.21 -6.08 16.94
N ALA A 181 -11.59 -7.31 17.28
CA ALA A 181 -10.71 -8.38 17.72
C ALA A 181 -11.03 -9.67 16.94
N ASP A 182 -10.53 -10.81 17.42
CA ASP A 182 -10.67 -12.12 16.80
C ASP A 182 -12.10 -12.49 16.39
N GLY A 183 -13.11 -12.09 17.19
CA GLY A 183 -14.51 -12.34 16.88
C GLY A 183 -14.98 -11.75 15.56
N ALA A 184 -14.39 -10.60 15.13
CA ALA A 184 -14.73 -9.98 13.85
C ALA A 184 -14.22 -10.84 12.68
N LEU A 185 -12.98 -11.34 12.74
CA LEU A 185 -12.43 -12.22 11.71
C LEU A 185 -13.21 -13.54 11.63
N LEU A 186 -13.60 -14.11 12.78
CA LEU A 186 -14.46 -15.30 12.82
C LEU A 186 -15.83 -15.04 12.16
N ALA A 187 -16.41 -13.86 12.35
CA ALA A 187 -17.69 -13.51 11.70
C ALA A 187 -17.51 -13.35 10.18
N VAL A 188 -16.45 -12.67 9.74
CA VAL A 188 -16.11 -12.50 8.32
C VAL A 188 -15.92 -13.86 7.65
N SER A 189 -15.10 -14.73 8.23
CA SER A 189 -14.78 -16.04 7.66
C SER A 189 -16.00 -16.97 7.53
N ARG A 190 -16.98 -16.83 8.42
CA ARG A 190 -18.24 -17.62 8.39
C ARG A 190 -19.25 -17.07 7.38
N GLY A 191 -19.33 -15.75 7.25
CA GLY A 191 -20.38 -15.08 6.48
C GLY A 191 -20.01 -14.76 5.03
N LEU A 192 -18.73 -14.47 4.73
CA LEU A 192 -18.31 -13.92 3.45
C LEU A 192 -17.48 -14.92 2.63
N ARG A 193 -18.12 -15.96 2.10
CA ARG A 193 -17.45 -17.06 1.40
C ARG A 193 -16.83 -16.67 0.05
N HIS A 194 -17.30 -15.59 -0.55
CA HIS A 194 -16.84 -15.07 -1.85
C HIS A 194 -15.83 -13.91 -1.71
N LEU A 195 -15.31 -13.70 -0.48
CA LEU A 195 -14.37 -12.61 -0.22
C LEU A 195 -13.05 -12.86 -0.92
N GLN A 196 -12.62 -11.87 -1.73
CA GLN A 196 -11.38 -11.88 -2.50
C GLN A 196 -10.33 -10.90 -1.93
N HIS A 197 -10.79 -9.81 -1.35
CA HIS A 197 -9.93 -8.77 -0.78
C HIS A 197 -10.34 -8.50 0.67
N LEU A 198 -9.42 -8.72 1.59
CA LEU A 198 -9.62 -8.48 3.02
C LEU A 198 -8.46 -7.67 3.58
N SER A 199 -8.77 -6.48 4.11
CA SER A 199 -7.80 -5.70 4.88
C SER A 199 -8.23 -5.60 6.34
N LEU A 200 -7.34 -6.06 7.22
CA LEU A 200 -7.45 -6.03 8.68
C LEU A 200 -6.27 -5.26 9.28
N ARG A 201 -5.63 -4.42 8.47
CA ARG A 201 -4.45 -3.65 8.86
C ARG A 201 -4.72 -2.86 10.14
N LYS A 202 -3.74 -2.84 11.05
CA LYS A 202 -3.78 -2.06 12.30
C LYS A 202 -4.90 -2.49 13.27
N LEU A 203 -5.32 -3.74 13.23
CA LEU A 203 -6.18 -4.33 14.26
C LEU A 203 -5.30 -4.86 15.39
N GLN A 204 -5.01 -3.99 16.37
CA GLN A 204 -4.06 -4.28 17.45
C GLN A 204 -4.54 -5.36 18.44
N ARG A 205 -5.82 -5.72 18.42
CA ARG A 205 -6.42 -6.78 19.26
C ARG A 205 -6.57 -8.11 18.54
N LEU A 206 -6.14 -8.18 17.27
CA LEU A 206 -6.19 -9.41 16.48
C LEU A 206 -5.03 -10.33 16.89
N THR A 207 -5.33 -11.58 17.20
CA THR A 207 -4.36 -12.60 17.61
C THR A 207 -4.34 -13.79 16.66
N ASP A 208 -3.37 -14.67 16.81
CA ASP A 208 -3.28 -15.90 16.02
C ASP A 208 -4.52 -16.80 16.17
N ALA A 209 -5.24 -16.76 17.31
CA ALA A 209 -6.38 -17.61 17.59
C ALA A 209 -7.48 -17.57 16.52
N SER A 210 -7.64 -16.45 15.83
CA SER A 210 -8.63 -16.31 14.76
C SER A 210 -8.10 -16.62 13.36
N CYS A 211 -6.77 -16.67 13.18
CA CYS A 211 -6.15 -16.81 11.84
C CYS A 211 -6.46 -18.17 11.18
N ALA A 212 -6.70 -19.22 11.95
CA ALA A 212 -7.13 -20.52 11.41
C ALA A 212 -8.42 -20.42 10.57
N ALA A 213 -9.28 -19.45 10.88
CA ALA A 213 -10.54 -19.24 10.16
C ALA A 213 -10.34 -18.70 8.73
N LEU A 214 -9.20 -18.06 8.44
CA LEU A 214 -8.86 -17.57 7.10
C LEU A 214 -8.78 -18.70 6.06
N GLY A 215 -8.41 -19.90 6.47
CA GLY A 215 -8.40 -21.07 5.61
C GLY A 215 -9.76 -21.45 5.01
N SER A 216 -10.87 -20.89 5.54
CA SER A 216 -12.22 -21.10 4.99
C SER A 216 -12.57 -20.13 3.84
N LEU A 217 -11.82 -19.05 3.64
CA LEU A 217 -12.05 -18.05 2.60
C LEU A 217 -11.38 -18.48 1.27
N ARG A 218 -12.03 -19.41 0.57
CA ARG A 218 -11.43 -20.12 -0.58
C ARG A 218 -11.18 -19.27 -1.83
N GLU A 219 -11.78 -18.09 -1.92
CA GLU A 219 -11.58 -17.15 -3.03
C GLU A 219 -10.62 -16.00 -2.68
N LEU A 220 -10.04 -16.01 -1.47
CA LEU A 220 -9.20 -14.92 -0.98
C LEU A 220 -7.92 -14.80 -1.82
N ARG A 221 -7.71 -13.61 -2.40
CA ARG A 221 -6.58 -13.24 -3.25
C ARG A 221 -5.64 -12.25 -2.61
N ASN A 222 -6.19 -11.31 -1.84
CA ASN A 222 -5.43 -10.25 -1.20
C ASN A 222 -5.76 -10.21 0.29
N LEU A 223 -4.73 -10.35 1.11
CA LEU A 223 -4.84 -10.29 2.57
C LEU A 223 -3.83 -9.28 3.11
N ASP A 224 -4.34 -8.26 3.80
CA ASP A 224 -3.51 -7.28 4.51
C ASP A 224 -3.73 -7.41 6.01
N LEU A 225 -2.69 -7.85 6.72
CA LEU A 225 -2.59 -7.98 8.18
C LEU A 225 -1.49 -7.07 8.74
N ALA A 226 -1.05 -6.06 7.98
CA ALA A 226 -0.01 -5.16 8.43
C ALA A 226 -0.38 -4.44 9.75
N GLU A 227 0.61 -4.15 10.57
CA GLU A 227 0.45 -3.49 11.88
C GLU A 227 -0.40 -4.28 12.91
N CYS A 228 -0.62 -5.58 12.70
CA CYS A 228 -1.25 -6.46 13.67
C CYS A 228 -0.17 -7.05 14.60
N CYS A 229 0.27 -6.27 15.60
CA CYS A 229 1.46 -6.55 16.39
C CYS A 229 1.41 -7.83 17.24
N LEU A 230 0.22 -8.36 17.51
CA LEU A 230 0.05 -9.60 18.31
C LEU A 230 0.10 -10.86 17.45
N LEU A 231 0.16 -10.73 16.11
CA LEU A 231 0.24 -11.89 15.21
C LEU A 231 1.67 -12.41 15.14
N SER A 232 1.88 -13.68 15.52
CA SER A 232 3.10 -14.42 15.18
C SER A 232 3.01 -15.07 13.79
N GLY A 233 1.80 -15.18 13.25
CA GLY A 233 1.49 -15.76 11.94
C GLY A 233 1.57 -17.29 11.92
N TRP A 234 1.83 -17.95 13.05
CA TRP A 234 1.98 -19.40 13.12
C TRP A 234 0.69 -20.14 12.75
N GLU A 235 -0.44 -19.75 13.37
CA GLU A 235 -1.76 -20.33 13.05
C GLU A 235 -2.19 -20.04 11.62
N LEU A 236 -1.80 -18.86 11.09
CA LEU A 236 -2.01 -18.51 9.69
C LEU A 236 -1.25 -19.49 8.78
N ALA A 237 0.04 -19.75 9.08
CA ALA A 237 0.85 -20.67 8.30
C ALA A 237 0.29 -22.10 8.34
N GLN A 238 -0.18 -22.56 9.52
CA GLN A 238 -0.83 -23.85 9.67
C GLN A 238 -2.14 -23.94 8.88
N ALA A 239 -2.99 -22.89 8.95
CA ALA A 239 -4.26 -22.86 8.23
C ALA A 239 -4.09 -22.89 6.70
N LEU A 240 -3.02 -22.29 6.21
CA LEU A 240 -2.70 -22.24 4.77
C LEU A 240 -1.95 -23.49 4.30
N GLY A 241 -1.16 -24.12 5.18
CA GLY A 241 -0.32 -25.27 4.88
C GLY A 241 -0.97 -26.63 5.18
N SER A 242 -2.20 -26.67 5.75
CA SER A 242 -2.87 -27.94 6.05
C SER A 242 -2.96 -28.81 4.81
N GLU A 243 -2.36 -29.99 4.86
CA GLU A 243 -2.42 -31.05 3.83
C GLU A 243 -3.84 -31.63 3.64
N CYS A 244 -4.86 -30.97 4.16
CA CYS A 244 -6.24 -31.32 3.89
C CYS A 244 -6.51 -31.26 2.38
N LYS A 245 -7.17 -32.27 1.86
CA LYS A 245 -7.61 -32.57 0.48
C LYS A 245 -8.19 -31.38 -0.34
N ALA A 246 -8.10 -30.17 0.15
CA ALA A 246 -8.59 -28.96 -0.51
C ALA A 246 -7.47 -28.27 -1.31
N PRO A 247 -7.77 -27.69 -2.47
CA PRO A 247 -6.79 -26.95 -3.27
C PRO A 247 -6.20 -25.79 -2.46
N PRO A 248 -4.92 -25.40 -2.72
CA PRO A 248 -4.28 -24.28 -2.05
C PRO A 248 -5.07 -23.00 -2.30
N LEU A 249 -5.01 -22.07 -1.34
CA LEU A 249 -5.65 -20.77 -1.48
C LEU A 249 -5.04 -19.98 -2.64
N PRO A 250 -5.85 -19.29 -3.46
CA PRO A 250 -5.36 -18.47 -4.59
C PRO A 250 -4.78 -17.13 -4.12
N LEU A 251 -4.14 -17.09 -2.94
CA LEU A 251 -3.64 -15.86 -2.34
C LEU A 251 -2.48 -15.31 -3.16
N ALA A 252 -2.72 -14.19 -3.84
CA ALA A 252 -1.74 -13.53 -4.69
C ALA A 252 -0.94 -12.44 -3.95
N SER A 253 -1.53 -11.82 -2.92
CA SER A 253 -0.91 -10.75 -2.16
C SER A 253 -1.09 -10.97 -0.66
N LEU A 254 0.02 -10.90 0.07
CA LEU A 254 0.05 -10.98 1.54
C LEU A 254 0.91 -9.84 2.09
N SER A 255 0.35 -9.06 2.99
CA SER A 255 1.09 -8.08 3.79
C SER A 255 1.04 -8.45 5.26
N LEU A 256 2.21 -8.59 5.88
CA LEU A 256 2.46 -8.77 7.30
C LEU A 256 3.42 -7.69 7.82
N ALA A 257 3.47 -6.54 7.15
CA ALA A 257 4.35 -5.45 7.53
C ALA A 257 4.09 -4.99 8.97
N TYR A 258 5.14 -4.66 9.71
CA TYR A 258 5.08 -4.25 11.13
C TYR A 258 4.54 -5.33 12.09
N CYS A 259 4.51 -6.60 11.70
CA CYS A 259 4.20 -7.72 12.60
C CYS A 259 5.48 -8.13 13.35
N SER A 260 5.77 -7.47 14.47
CA SER A 260 7.03 -7.63 15.21
C SER A 260 7.24 -9.02 15.83
N ALA A 261 6.16 -9.78 16.03
CA ALA A 261 6.20 -11.14 16.57
C ALA A 261 6.51 -12.20 15.50
N LEU A 262 6.54 -11.84 14.21
CA LEU A 262 6.79 -12.76 13.09
C LEU A 262 8.25 -13.24 13.11
N LYS A 263 8.47 -14.53 13.00
CA LYS A 263 9.80 -15.19 13.03
C LYS A 263 10.09 -15.95 11.74
N ASP A 264 11.36 -16.25 11.49
CA ASP A 264 11.81 -17.01 10.31
C ASP A 264 11.04 -18.33 10.13
N ALA A 265 10.85 -19.12 11.18
CA ALA A 265 10.13 -20.39 11.10
C ALA A 265 8.70 -20.24 10.54
N THR A 266 8.01 -19.16 10.92
CA THR A 266 6.69 -18.86 10.40
C THR A 266 6.75 -18.47 8.92
N VAL A 267 7.72 -17.64 8.52
CA VAL A 267 7.89 -17.24 7.11
C VAL A 267 8.19 -18.47 6.25
N LEU A 268 9.07 -19.39 6.71
CA LEU A 268 9.36 -20.63 6.01
C LEU A 268 8.09 -21.45 5.73
N SER A 269 7.24 -21.60 6.74
CA SER A 269 5.96 -22.32 6.60
C SER A 269 4.99 -21.61 5.67
N LEU A 270 4.86 -20.29 5.79
CA LEU A 270 3.99 -19.46 4.93
C LEU A 270 4.38 -19.53 3.45
N VAL A 271 5.68 -19.34 3.14
CA VAL A 271 6.15 -19.35 1.75
C VAL A 271 6.03 -20.74 1.12
N ALA A 272 6.18 -21.80 1.90
CA ALA A 272 5.96 -23.16 1.42
C ALA A 272 4.49 -23.41 1.06
N ALA A 273 3.56 -22.94 1.91
CA ALA A 273 2.13 -23.08 1.70
C ALA A 273 1.59 -22.26 0.51
N LEU A 274 2.16 -21.06 0.30
CA LEU A 274 1.70 -20.09 -0.69
C LEU A 274 2.51 -20.11 -1.99
N ALA A 275 3.48 -20.97 -2.13
CA ALA A 275 4.41 -21.03 -3.26
C ALA A 275 3.74 -20.94 -4.64
N PRO A 276 2.62 -21.63 -4.92
CA PRO A 276 2.01 -21.61 -6.24
C PRO A 276 1.36 -20.29 -6.63
N SER A 277 0.83 -19.54 -5.65
CA SER A 277 -0.09 -18.42 -5.90
C SER A 277 0.50 -17.03 -5.62
N LEU A 278 1.43 -16.92 -4.66
CA LEU A 278 1.89 -15.63 -4.15
C LEU A 278 2.70 -14.86 -5.19
N ARG A 279 2.36 -13.57 -5.36
CA ARG A 279 3.03 -12.64 -6.28
C ARG A 279 3.52 -11.38 -5.57
N VAL A 280 2.86 -10.99 -4.47
CA VAL A 280 3.19 -9.81 -3.68
C VAL A 280 3.36 -10.22 -2.24
N LEU A 281 4.54 -9.94 -1.68
CA LEU A 281 4.86 -10.19 -0.28
C LEU A 281 5.48 -8.95 0.36
N ASP A 282 4.82 -8.46 1.42
CA ASP A 282 5.31 -7.34 2.21
C ASP A 282 5.57 -7.79 3.65
N LEU A 283 6.83 -7.79 4.04
CA LEU A 283 7.34 -8.11 5.37
C LEU A 283 8.10 -6.92 5.97
N SER A 284 7.82 -5.70 5.51
CA SER A 284 8.50 -4.49 5.98
C SER A 284 8.35 -4.35 7.49
N SER A 285 9.43 -3.91 8.16
CA SER A 285 9.47 -3.70 9.62
C SER A 285 9.19 -4.94 10.47
N CYS A 286 9.37 -6.13 9.93
CA CYS A 286 9.40 -7.38 10.69
C CYS A 286 10.79 -7.58 11.28
N VAL A 287 11.08 -6.94 12.40
CA VAL A 287 12.42 -6.78 12.97
C VAL A 287 13.10 -8.06 13.42
N ALA A 288 12.35 -9.14 13.62
CA ALA A 288 12.87 -10.45 14.03
C ALA A 288 13.24 -11.37 12.84
N LEU A 289 13.01 -10.90 11.59
CA LEU A 289 13.35 -11.70 10.41
C LEU A 289 14.81 -11.56 10.05
N THR A 290 15.45 -12.69 9.80
CA THR A 290 16.85 -12.78 9.40
C THR A 290 16.99 -13.15 7.91
N SER A 291 18.23 -13.23 7.45
CA SER A 291 18.55 -13.70 6.11
C SER A 291 18.02 -15.10 5.78
N ARG A 292 17.69 -15.94 6.78
CA ARG A 292 17.06 -17.26 6.57
C ARG A 292 15.67 -17.14 5.94
N SER A 293 14.86 -16.16 6.37
CA SER A 293 13.57 -15.86 5.72
C SER A 293 13.76 -15.51 4.25
N LEU A 294 14.75 -14.68 3.92
CA LEU A 294 15.01 -14.26 2.54
C LEU A 294 15.39 -15.48 1.67
N GLN A 295 16.28 -16.35 2.15
CA GLN A 295 16.66 -17.57 1.42
C GLN A 295 15.46 -18.48 1.17
N ALA A 296 14.56 -18.64 2.14
CA ALA A 296 13.32 -19.39 1.97
C ALA A 296 12.40 -18.76 0.91
N ILE A 297 12.25 -17.44 0.93
CA ILE A 297 11.49 -16.68 -0.09
C ILE A 297 12.08 -16.93 -1.48
N CYS A 298 13.39 -16.78 -1.64
CA CYS A 298 14.08 -17.00 -2.91
C CYS A 298 13.89 -18.42 -3.45
N THR A 299 13.90 -19.42 -2.54
CA THR A 299 13.74 -20.83 -2.93
C THR A 299 12.31 -21.16 -3.34
N LYS A 300 11.32 -20.67 -2.59
CA LYS A 300 9.92 -21.13 -2.70
C LYS A 300 9.05 -20.26 -3.57
N LEU A 301 9.42 -18.99 -3.80
CA LEU A 301 8.58 -18.01 -4.51
C LEU A 301 9.24 -17.47 -5.80
N PRO A 302 9.65 -18.30 -6.76
CA PRO A 302 10.35 -17.83 -7.97
C PRO A 302 9.53 -16.88 -8.86
N HIS A 303 8.21 -16.88 -8.68
CA HIS A 303 7.27 -16.04 -9.44
C HIS A 303 6.85 -14.78 -8.70
N LEU A 304 7.53 -14.43 -7.61
CA LEU A 304 7.25 -13.22 -6.85
C LEU A 304 7.55 -11.99 -7.70
N SER A 305 6.59 -11.08 -7.78
CA SER A 305 6.73 -9.84 -8.57
C SER A 305 7.00 -8.60 -7.69
N VAL A 306 6.59 -8.64 -6.43
CA VAL A 306 6.82 -7.56 -5.47
C VAL A 306 7.32 -8.15 -4.16
N LEU A 307 8.49 -7.67 -3.72
CA LEU A 307 9.08 -8.03 -2.43
C LEU A 307 9.44 -6.75 -1.67
N ARG A 308 8.82 -6.57 -0.49
CA ARG A 308 9.15 -5.46 0.41
C ARG A 308 9.69 -6.00 1.73
N LEU A 309 10.89 -5.57 2.06
CA LEU A 309 11.64 -5.95 3.26
C LEU A 309 12.22 -4.71 3.96
N ALA A 310 11.60 -3.53 3.74
CA ALA A 310 12.05 -2.30 4.35
C ALA A 310 12.13 -2.44 5.88
N TRP A 311 13.18 -1.89 6.49
CA TRP A 311 13.41 -1.93 7.94
C TRP A 311 13.62 -3.32 8.55
N CYS A 312 13.91 -4.35 7.74
CA CYS A 312 14.37 -5.65 8.21
C CYS A 312 15.87 -5.58 8.49
N ARG A 313 16.25 -5.11 9.69
CA ARG A 313 17.62 -4.74 10.03
C ARG A 313 18.57 -5.91 10.19
N GLU A 314 18.07 -7.12 10.37
CA GLU A 314 18.85 -8.35 10.53
C GLU A 314 19.19 -9.03 9.19
N LEU A 315 18.78 -8.42 8.06
CA LEU A 315 19.17 -8.91 6.75
C LEU A 315 20.63 -8.53 6.45
N GLN A 316 21.44 -9.54 6.11
CA GLN A 316 22.87 -9.41 5.85
C GLN A 316 23.23 -9.86 4.43
N ASP A 317 24.39 -9.46 3.95
CA ASP A 317 24.90 -9.76 2.60
C ASP A 317 24.87 -11.26 2.27
N TRP A 318 25.21 -12.15 3.23
CA TRP A 318 25.22 -13.60 3.00
C TRP A 318 23.84 -14.13 2.59
N GLY A 319 22.74 -13.53 3.12
CA GLY A 319 21.39 -13.94 2.76
C GLY A 319 21.02 -13.59 1.32
N LEU A 320 21.39 -12.39 0.86
CA LEU A 320 21.17 -11.97 -0.53
C LEU A 320 21.99 -12.82 -1.50
N LEU A 321 23.22 -13.15 -1.12
CA LEU A 321 24.16 -13.93 -1.93
C LEU A 321 23.86 -15.45 -1.94
N GLY A 322 22.98 -15.93 -1.05
CA GLY A 322 22.72 -17.37 -0.90
C GLY A 322 23.86 -18.14 -0.23
N LEU A 323 24.66 -17.49 0.60
CA LEU A 323 25.76 -18.11 1.34
C LEU A 323 25.24 -18.70 2.65
N GLY A 324 26.00 -19.65 3.25
CA GLY A 324 25.75 -20.13 4.60
C GLY A 324 25.97 -19.07 5.67
N GLN A 325 25.35 -19.23 6.83
CA GLN A 325 25.51 -18.29 7.94
C GLN A 325 26.97 -18.28 8.43
N PRO A 326 27.60 -17.12 8.63
CA PRO A 326 29.02 -17.05 9.02
C PRO A 326 29.40 -17.73 10.33
N SER A 327 28.42 -18.02 11.20
CA SER A 327 28.63 -18.71 12.49
C SER A 327 28.60 -20.23 12.39
N GLU A 328 28.19 -20.81 11.27
CA GLU A 328 28.22 -22.25 11.03
C GLU A 328 29.64 -22.61 10.56
N GLY A 329 30.46 -23.07 11.50
CA GLY A 329 31.84 -23.48 11.19
C GLY A 329 31.89 -24.59 10.14
N PRO A 330 33.04 -24.79 9.44
CA PRO A 330 33.15 -25.74 8.33
C PRO A 330 32.75 -27.17 8.66
N ALA A 331 32.78 -27.56 9.91
CA ALA A 331 32.37 -28.92 10.38
C ALA A 331 30.84 -29.16 10.31
N GLN A 332 29.98 -28.12 10.43
CA GLN A 332 28.54 -28.29 10.30
C GLN A 332 28.05 -28.26 8.85
N MET A 333 28.79 -27.56 7.96
CA MET A 333 28.50 -27.58 6.51
C MET A 333 28.70 -28.99 5.91
N LEU A 334 29.71 -29.72 6.35
CA LEU A 334 29.95 -31.12 5.91
C LEU A 334 28.88 -32.12 6.36
N GLN A 335 28.20 -31.88 7.48
CA GLN A 335 27.08 -32.72 7.93
C GLN A 335 25.77 -32.46 7.13
N LEU A 336 25.57 -31.28 6.59
CA LEU A 336 24.40 -30.94 5.79
C LEU A 336 24.53 -31.32 4.30
N TYR A 337 25.75 -31.50 3.81
CA TYR A 337 26.03 -31.84 2.42
C TYR A 337 27.20 -32.84 2.31
N PRO A 338 26.99 -34.15 2.51
CA PRO A 338 28.03 -35.14 2.46
C PRO A 338 28.68 -35.37 1.06
N GLU A 339 28.15 -34.75 0.04
CA GLU A 339 28.68 -34.88 -1.34
C GLU A 339 29.90 -33.96 -1.63
N LEU A 340 30.33 -33.15 -0.65
CA LEU A 340 31.47 -32.20 -0.83
C LEU A 340 32.84 -32.78 -0.49
N GLU A 341 32.90 -34.05 -0.02
CA GLU A 341 34.17 -34.71 0.38
C GLU A 341 35.12 -35.06 -0.78
N HIS A 342 34.71 -34.96 -2.04
CA HIS A 342 35.49 -35.42 -3.20
C HIS A 342 36.15 -34.38 -4.06
N GLN A 343 36.15 -33.11 -3.67
CA GLN A 343 36.77 -32.02 -4.47
C GLN A 343 37.71 -31.09 -3.69
N ALA A 344 38.62 -31.71 -2.90
CA ALA A 344 39.72 -30.97 -2.29
C ALA A 344 40.99 -31.10 -3.16
N THR A 345 41.14 -30.21 -4.13
CA THR A 345 42.42 -29.90 -4.74
C THR A 345 42.54 -28.40 -4.97
N ASP A 346 43.52 -27.81 -4.29
CA ASP A 346 44.08 -26.48 -4.31
C ASP A 346 43.30 -25.33 -3.64
N PRO A 347 43.91 -24.64 -2.64
CA PRO A 347 43.31 -23.61 -1.81
C PRO A 347 43.48 -22.17 -2.33
N GLU A 348 43.90 -21.92 -3.54
CA GLU A 348 44.07 -20.56 -4.08
C GLU A 348 43.22 -20.36 -5.35
N GLU A 349 42.31 -19.33 -5.30
CA GLU A 349 41.58 -18.75 -6.42
C GLU A 349 40.29 -19.43 -6.93
N ARG A 350 39.29 -19.66 -6.05
CA ARG A 350 37.91 -19.57 -6.51
C ARG A 350 37.07 -18.73 -5.55
N PRO A 351 36.37 -17.65 -6.03
CA PRO A 351 35.33 -17.05 -5.22
C PRO A 351 34.31 -18.15 -4.89
N PRO A 352 33.82 -18.27 -3.64
CA PRO A 352 32.84 -19.26 -3.28
C PRO A 352 31.66 -19.11 -4.25
N SER A 353 31.45 -20.16 -5.07
CA SER A 353 30.25 -20.24 -5.91
C SER A 353 29.04 -20.14 -4.98
N PRO A 354 28.00 -19.38 -5.32
CA PRO A 354 26.81 -19.27 -4.51
C PRO A 354 26.21 -20.68 -4.36
N GLN A 355 26.39 -21.28 -3.17
CA GLN A 355 26.00 -22.67 -2.89
C GLN A 355 24.54 -22.75 -2.40
N GLY A 356 23.81 -21.63 -2.36
CA GLY A 356 22.47 -21.57 -1.85
C GLY A 356 21.56 -20.62 -2.64
N PRO A 357 20.28 -20.52 -2.23
CA PRO A 357 19.28 -19.69 -2.92
C PRO A 357 19.55 -18.21 -2.72
N SER A 358 20.04 -17.55 -3.75
CA SER A 358 20.29 -16.10 -3.76
C SER A 358 19.08 -15.32 -4.27
N LEU A 359 19.08 -14.00 -4.05
CA LEU A 359 18.06 -13.08 -4.55
C LEU A 359 17.88 -13.16 -6.08
N LEU A 360 18.92 -13.57 -6.81
CA LEU A 360 18.89 -13.75 -8.26
C LEU A 360 17.85 -14.78 -8.76
N LEU A 361 17.35 -15.65 -7.90
CA LEU A 361 16.28 -16.59 -8.27
C LEU A 361 14.94 -15.89 -8.55
N LEU A 362 14.74 -14.67 -8.04
CA LEU A 362 13.48 -13.94 -8.17
C LEU A 362 13.41 -13.10 -9.45
N GLN A 363 13.61 -13.73 -10.61
CA GLN A 363 13.68 -13.04 -11.92
C GLN A 363 12.37 -12.36 -12.36
N ALA A 364 11.25 -12.68 -11.71
CA ALA A 364 9.95 -12.04 -11.98
C ALA A 364 9.72 -10.72 -11.22
N LEU A 365 10.73 -10.23 -10.46
CA LEU A 365 10.59 -9.00 -9.67
C LEU A 365 10.39 -7.77 -10.56
N HIS A 366 9.35 -7.00 -10.21
CA HIS A 366 9.07 -5.66 -10.74
C HIS A 366 9.25 -4.57 -9.69
N GLU A 367 9.16 -4.95 -8.42
CA GLU A 367 9.34 -4.04 -7.27
C GLU A 367 10.15 -4.74 -6.18
N LEU A 368 11.21 -4.06 -5.70
CA LEU A 368 12.04 -4.49 -4.58
C LEU A 368 12.29 -3.32 -3.64
N ASP A 369 11.97 -3.51 -2.36
CA ASP A 369 12.23 -2.52 -1.32
C ASP A 369 13.12 -3.11 -0.22
N LEU A 370 14.33 -2.57 -0.11
CA LEU A 370 15.34 -2.90 0.89
C LEU A 370 15.70 -1.68 1.77
N THR A 371 14.80 -0.69 1.82
CA THR A 371 15.00 0.53 2.62
C THR A 371 15.38 0.18 4.06
N ALA A 372 16.42 0.84 4.58
CA ALA A 372 16.87 0.70 5.97
C ALA A 372 17.28 -0.72 6.39
N CYS A 373 17.61 -1.61 5.45
CA CYS A 373 18.30 -2.87 5.73
C CYS A 373 19.79 -2.57 5.96
N SER A 374 20.12 -1.99 7.10
CA SER A 374 21.37 -1.28 7.37
C SER A 374 22.65 -2.14 7.34
N GLN A 375 22.51 -3.47 7.38
CA GLN A 375 23.65 -4.41 7.29
C GLN A 375 23.98 -4.84 5.85
N LEU A 376 23.22 -4.35 4.86
CA LEU A 376 23.51 -4.61 3.45
C LEU A 376 24.57 -3.64 2.94
N THR A 377 25.50 -4.17 2.14
CA THR A 377 26.60 -3.43 1.56
C THR A 377 26.70 -3.61 0.05
N ASP A 378 27.56 -2.84 -0.58
CA ASP A 378 27.90 -3.00 -1.99
C ASP A 378 28.42 -4.41 -2.33
N ALA A 379 28.96 -5.14 -1.35
CA ALA A 379 29.50 -6.49 -1.58
C ALA A 379 28.45 -7.49 -2.07
N SER A 380 27.21 -7.39 -1.57
CA SER A 380 26.09 -8.18 -2.07
C SER A 380 25.35 -7.48 -3.22
N LEU A 381 25.04 -6.20 -3.08
CA LEU A 381 24.23 -5.47 -4.03
C LEU A 381 24.81 -5.46 -5.45
N THR A 382 26.13 -5.34 -5.58
CA THR A 382 26.82 -5.40 -6.88
C THR A 382 26.69 -6.76 -7.59
N LYS A 383 26.46 -7.83 -6.85
CA LYS A 383 26.34 -9.18 -7.39
C LYS A 383 24.91 -9.59 -7.67
N VAL A 384 23.95 -9.12 -6.86
CA VAL A 384 22.57 -9.60 -6.92
C VAL A 384 21.60 -8.67 -7.64
N LEU A 385 21.90 -7.38 -7.82
CA LEU A 385 21.00 -6.46 -8.49
C LEU A 385 21.08 -6.61 -10.01
N GLN A 386 20.54 -7.71 -10.53
CA GLN A 386 20.50 -8.06 -11.96
C GLN A 386 19.07 -8.42 -12.35
N PHE A 387 18.20 -7.40 -12.39
CA PHE A 387 16.76 -7.53 -12.68
C PHE A 387 16.36 -6.63 -13.85
N PRO A 388 16.47 -7.10 -15.09
CA PRO A 388 16.20 -6.25 -16.25
C PRO A 388 14.77 -5.76 -16.36
N GLN A 389 13.82 -6.40 -15.68
CA GLN A 389 12.40 -6.03 -15.68
C GLN A 389 11.98 -5.21 -14.44
N LEU A 390 12.91 -4.95 -13.51
CA LEU A 390 12.60 -4.20 -12.30
C LEU A 390 12.22 -2.75 -12.64
N ARG A 391 11.06 -2.32 -12.13
CA ARG A 391 10.53 -0.97 -12.34
C ARG A 391 10.65 -0.08 -11.12
N LYS A 392 10.57 -0.67 -9.92
CA LYS A 392 10.66 0.07 -8.67
C LYS A 392 11.74 -0.52 -7.77
N LEU A 393 12.67 0.31 -7.35
CA LEU A 393 13.74 -0.06 -6.43
C LEU A 393 13.89 0.99 -5.35
N SER A 394 13.89 0.55 -4.09
CA SER A 394 14.23 1.40 -2.96
C SER A 394 15.39 0.83 -2.18
N LEU A 395 16.46 1.62 -2.07
CA LEU A 395 17.68 1.36 -1.33
C LEU A 395 18.00 2.52 -0.38
N SER A 396 16.97 3.24 0.05
CA SER A 396 17.13 4.38 0.97
C SER A 396 17.64 3.95 2.34
N LEU A 397 18.34 4.85 3.04
CA LEU A 397 18.85 4.59 4.39
C LEU A 397 19.83 3.40 4.47
N LEU A 398 20.60 3.14 3.40
CA LEU A 398 21.67 2.15 3.40
C LEU A 398 23.03 2.87 3.60
N PRO A 399 23.67 2.76 4.78
CA PRO A 399 24.87 3.52 5.10
C PRO A 399 26.10 3.10 4.28
N ALA A 400 26.14 1.86 3.81
CA ALA A 400 27.24 1.30 3.02
C ALA A 400 26.97 1.28 1.50
N PHE A 401 25.90 1.91 1.02
CA PHE A 401 25.57 2.02 -0.40
C PHE A 401 26.32 3.20 -1.02
N SER A 402 27.23 2.91 -1.93
CA SER A 402 28.11 3.90 -2.58
C SER A 402 27.88 3.95 -4.09
N ASP A 403 28.66 4.77 -4.78
CA ASP A 403 28.68 4.87 -6.24
C ASP A 403 28.91 3.51 -6.91
N ARG A 404 29.66 2.60 -6.28
CA ARG A 404 29.89 1.25 -6.78
C ARG A 404 28.56 0.46 -6.84
N GLY A 405 27.76 0.53 -5.79
CA GLY A 405 26.42 -0.05 -5.75
C GLY A 405 25.50 0.60 -6.76
N LEU A 406 25.51 1.93 -6.88
CA LEU A 406 24.72 2.68 -7.86
C LEU A 406 25.03 2.26 -9.30
N MET A 407 26.31 2.06 -9.63
CA MET A 407 26.73 1.57 -10.94
C MET A 407 26.27 0.14 -11.23
N ALA A 408 26.20 -0.70 -10.20
CA ALA A 408 25.66 -2.05 -10.35
C ALA A 408 24.15 -2.03 -10.64
N VAL A 409 23.39 -1.19 -9.94
CA VAL A 409 21.96 -0.94 -10.22
C VAL A 409 21.78 -0.44 -11.66
N ALA A 410 22.63 0.50 -12.11
CA ALA A 410 22.55 1.05 -13.46
C ALA A 410 22.72 -0.02 -14.55
N ARG A 411 23.65 -0.94 -14.33
CA ARG A 411 23.92 -2.03 -15.28
C ARG A 411 22.86 -3.13 -15.23
N GLY A 412 22.40 -3.49 -14.03
CA GLY A 412 21.54 -4.65 -13.82
C GLY A 412 20.05 -4.37 -13.91
N CYS A 413 19.62 -3.09 -13.74
CA CYS A 413 18.21 -2.70 -13.66
C CYS A 413 17.87 -1.53 -14.62
N PRO A 414 17.94 -1.74 -15.95
CA PRO A 414 17.76 -0.66 -16.94
C PRO A 414 16.30 -0.20 -17.12
N SER A 415 15.33 -0.97 -16.63
CA SER A 415 13.90 -0.68 -16.81
C SER A 415 13.29 0.15 -15.67
N LEU A 416 14.12 0.71 -14.76
CA LEU A 416 13.64 1.45 -13.61
C LEU A 416 12.79 2.66 -14.02
N GLU A 417 11.63 2.75 -13.39
CA GLU A 417 10.69 3.87 -13.46
C GLU A 417 10.71 4.68 -12.15
N HIS A 418 10.96 4.01 -11.02
CA HIS A 418 11.02 4.61 -9.69
C HIS A 418 12.28 4.15 -8.96
N LEU A 419 13.09 5.11 -8.51
CA LEU A 419 14.30 4.85 -7.74
C LEU A 419 14.35 5.73 -6.49
N ALA A 420 14.47 5.11 -5.31
CA ALA A 420 14.67 5.82 -4.06
C ALA A 420 16.00 5.41 -3.43
N VAL A 421 16.86 6.39 -3.22
CA VAL A 421 18.19 6.27 -2.59
C VAL A 421 18.43 7.41 -1.59
N SER A 422 17.35 7.81 -0.89
CA SER A 422 17.43 8.88 0.11
C SER A 422 18.34 8.46 1.30
N HIS A 423 18.95 9.45 1.95
CA HIS A 423 19.89 9.23 3.07
C HIS A 423 21.08 8.30 2.76
N CYS A 424 21.50 8.22 1.48
CA CYS A 424 22.71 7.48 1.07
C CYS A 424 23.88 8.45 0.96
N HIS A 425 24.64 8.59 2.05
CA HIS A 425 25.64 9.64 2.19
C HIS A 425 26.95 9.37 1.43
N LEU A 426 27.13 8.18 0.84
CA LEU A 426 28.30 7.81 0.05
C LEU A 426 28.09 7.98 -1.46
N LEU A 427 26.91 8.45 -1.88
CA LEU A 427 26.62 8.76 -3.28
C LEU A 427 27.18 10.12 -3.65
N SER A 428 27.92 10.19 -4.76
CA SER A 428 28.55 11.40 -5.27
C SER A 428 28.04 11.80 -6.66
N ASP A 429 28.37 13.03 -7.08
CA ASP A 429 28.07 13.52 -8.43
C ASP A 429 28.72 12.63 -9.52
N GLN A 430 29.91 12.07 -9.22
CA GLN A 430 30.61 11.19 -10.16
C GLN A 430 29.87 9.88 -10.40
N GLY A 431 29.28 9.30 -9.34
CA GLY A 431 28.44 8.11 -9.46
C GLY A 431 27.24 8.36 -10.37
N TRP A 432 26.56 9.50 -10.17
CA TRP A 432 25.41 9.90 -10.98
C TRP A 432 25.78 10.20 -12.43
N ALA A 433 26.92 10.83 -12.68
CA ALA A 433 27.42 11.10 -14.04
C ALA A 433 27.59 9.80 -14.85
N GLN A 434 27.96 8.70 -14.19
CA GLN A 434 28.14 7.41 -14.85
C GLN A 434 26.83 6.58 -14.95
N ALA A 435 25.93 6.71 -13.96
CA ALA A 435 24.76 5.87 -13.82
C ALA A 435 23.51 6.39 -14.56
N ALA A 436 23.25 7.71 -14.54
CA ALA A 436 21.99 8.31 -14.95
C ALA A 436 21.55 7.95 -16.39
N GLY A 437 22.51 7.81 -17.30
CA GLY A 437 22.24 7.44 -18.70
C GLY A 437 21.62 6.06 -18.89
N SER A 438 21.71 5.19 -17.88
CA SER A 438 21.15 3.85 -17.93
C SER A 438 19.64 3.80 -17.70
N TRP A 439 19.00 4.89 -17.25
CA TRP A 439 17.57 4.91 -16.88
C TRP A 439 16.72 5.87 -17.73
N PRO A 440 16.54 5.62 -19.02
CA PRO A 440 15.73 6.49 -19.89
C PRO A 440 14.24 6.50 -19.57
N ARG A 441 13.77 5.54 -18.73
CA ARG A 441 12.36 5.40 -18.33
C ARG A 441 12.06 5.97 -16.95
N LEU A 442 13.06 6.50 -16.25
CA LEU A 442 12.90 6.98 -14.87
C LEU A 442 11.89 8.13 -14.81
N GLN A 443 10.90 7.99 -13.95
CA GLN A 443 9.80 8.93 -13.73
C GLN A 443 9.87 9.56 -12.35
N ASP A 444 10.20 8.78 -11.32
CA ASP A 444 10.28 9.22 -9.94
C ASP A 444 11.64 8.91 -9.37
N LEU A 445 12.29 9.93 -8.83
CA LEU A 445 13.61 9.83 -8.24
C LEU A 445 13.64 10.53 -6.87
N ASN A 446 14.00 9.78 -5.82
CA ASN A 446 14.18 10.33 -4.48
C ASN A 446 15.66 10.29 -4.08
N LEU A 447 16.24 11.48 -3.93
CA LEU A 447 17.60 11.75 -3.51
C LEU A 447 17.67 12.51 -2.16
N SER A 448 16.55 12.62 -1.45
CA SER A 448 16.49 13.46 -0.25
C SER A 448 17.57 13.07 0.77
N SER A 449 18.12 14.07 1.44
CA SER A 449 19.18 13.91 2.45
C SER A 449 20.47 13.25 1.96
N CYS A 450 20.79 13.29 0.65
CA CYS A 450 22.08 12.89 0.11
C CYS A 450 23.04 14.07 0.18
N SER A 451 23.89 14.11 1.22
CA SER A 451 24.68 15.28 1.60
C SER A 451 25.82 15.64 0.64
N GLN A 452 26.30 14.69 -0.16
CA GLN A 452 27.42 14.90 -1.09
C GLN A 452 27.00 15.33 -2.50
N LEU A 453 25.68 15.29 -2.79
CA LEU A 453 25.18 15.67 -4.09
C LEU A 453 25.11 17.19 -4.25
N THR A 454 25.53 17.65 -5.44
CA THR A 454 25.53 19.06 -5.80
C THR A 454 24.67 19.34 -7.03
N GLU A 455 24.70 20.59 -7.50
CA GLU A 455 24.02 21.00 -8.73
C GLU A 455 24.44 20.17 -9.95
N GLN A 456 25.66 19.62 -9.95
CA GLN A 456 26.19 18.80 -11.04
C GLN A 456 25.38 17.52 -11.23
N THR A 457 24.91 16.90 -10.13
CA THR A 457 23.96 15.77 -10.21
C THR A 457 22.67 16.17 -10.92
N LEU A 458 22.08 17.35 -10.60
CA LEU A 458 20.86 17.82 -11.26
C LEU A 458 21.04 18.04 -12.76
N ASP A 459 22.14 18.65 -13.15
CA ASP A 459 22.46 18.88 -14.57
C ASP A 459 22.61 17.56 -15.33
N THR A 460 23.23 16.55 -14.70
CA THR A 460 23.34 15.18 -15.23
C THR A 460 21.98 14.51 -15.41
N ILE A 461 21.14 14.57 -14.37
CA ILE A 461 19.77 14.00 -14.39
C ILE A 461 18.94 14.70 -15.46
N GLY A 462 19.00 16.02 -15.56
CA GLY A 462 18.29 16.82 -16.57
C GLY A 462 18.66 16.44 -18.00
N GLN A 463 19.90 16.05 -18.23
CA GLN A 463 20.37 15.58 -19.54
C GLN A 463 19.94 14.13 -19.85
N ALA A 464 19.98 13.24 -18.86
CA ALA A 464 19.79 11.81 -19.06
C ALA A 464 18.32 11.35 -18.91
N CYS A 465 17.62 11.84 -17.88
CA CYS A 465 16.31 11.30 -17.47
C CYS A 465 15.13 12.10 -18.04
N LYS A 466 14.90 12.02 -19.35
CA LYS A 466 13.89 12.83 -20.07
C LYS A 466 12.42 12.54 -19.69
N ARG A 467 12.14 11.41 -19.03
CA ARG A 467 10.78 11.05 -18.59
C ARG A 467 10.50 11.37 -17.13
N LEU A 468 11.45 12.01 -16.45
CA LEU A 468 11.30 12.36 -15.05
C LEU A 468 10.08 13.25 -14.83
N ARG A 469 9.29 12.95 -13.78
CA ARG A 469 8.06 13.65 -13.37
C ARG A 469 8.17 14.17 -11.95
N VAL A 470 8.75 13.37 -11.06
CA VAL A 470 8.93 13.72 -9.65
C VAL A 470 10.39 13.59 -9.28
N LEU A 471 10.94 14.62 -8.68
CA LEU A 471 12.29 14.63 -8.13
C LEU A 471 12.25 15.16 -6.69
N ASP A 472 12.66 14.33 -5.74
CA ASP A 472 12.82 14.75 -4.35
C ASP A 472 14.30 14.97 -4.03
N VAL A 473 14.64 16.21 -3.74
CA VAL A 473 15.99 16.64 -3.29
C VAL A 473 15.93 17.39 -1.97
N ALA A 474 14.90 17.10 -1.17
CA ALA A 474 14.74 17.68 0.15
C ALA A 474 16.00 17.41 0.99
N MET A 475 16.40 18.39 1.81
CA MET A 475 17.53 18.25 2.71
C MET A 475 18.90 17.96 2.03
N CYS A 476 19.07 18.29 0.74
CA CYS A 476 20.35 18.22 0.04
C CYS A 476 21.05 19.60 0.09
N PRO A 477 22.07 19.80 0.93
CA PRO A 477 22.66 21.13 1.16
C PRO A 477 23.41 21.68 -0.06
N GLY A 478 23.95 20.82 -0.92
CA GLY A 478 24.68 21.19 -2.14
C GLY A 478 23.79 21.59 -3.32
N ILE A 479 22.45 21.53 -3.19
CA ILE A 479 21.51 21.82 -4.26
C ILE A 479 20.82 23.17 -4.00
N SER A 480 21.01 24.12 -4.92
CA SER A 480 20.40 25.46 -4.83
C SER A 480 19.07 25.53 -5.58
N MET A 481 18.22 26.53 -5.21
CA MET A 481 17.01 26.86 -5.94
C MET A 481 17.26 27.27 -7.40
N ALA A 482 18.44 27.83 -7.68
CA ALA A 482 18.83 28.19 -9.04
C ALA A 482 19.01 26.93 -9.92
N ALA A 483 19.63 25.89 -9.36
CA ALA A 483 19.79 24.61 -10.04
C ALA A 483 18.45 23.92 -10.31
N ILE A 484 17.51 23.95 -9.34
CA ILE A 484 16.17 23.42 -9.51
C ILE A 484 15.42 24.13 -10.64
N ARG A 485 15.49 25.47 -10.69
CA ARG A 485 14.86 26.25 -11.78
C ARG A 485 15.47 25.93 -13.15
N ARG A 486 16.80 25.72 -13.22
CA ARG A 486 17.45 25.27 -14.47
C ARG A 486 16.94 23.90 -14.90
N LEU A 487 16.83 22.96 -13.98
CA LEU A 487 16.27 21.64 -14.26
C LEU A 487 14.82 21.73 -14.77
N GLN A 488 13.98 22.53 -14.11
CA GLN A 488 12.57 22.74 -14.52
C GLN A 488 12.44 23.43 -15.88
N ALA A 489 13.38 24.30 -16.23
CA ALA A 489 13.44 24.88 -17.58
C ALA A 489 13.79 23.82 -18.65
N GLN A 490 14.60 22.83 -18.31
CA GLN A 490 14.95 21.71 -19.21
C GLN A 490 13.86 20.62 -19.28
N LEU A 491 13.18 20.40 -18.16
CA LEU A 491 12.15 19.38 -17.96
C LEU A 491 10.90 19.99 -17.32
N PRO A 492 10.05 20.70 -18.09
CA PRO A 492 8.91 21.45 -17.56
C PRO A 492 7.85 20.58 -16.84
N GLN A 493 7.84 19.28 -17.14
CA GLN A 493 6.93 18.32 -16.51
C GLN A 493 7.35 17.90 -15.09
N VAL A 494 8.56 18.31 -14.62
CA VAL A 494 9.09 17.84 -13.33
C VAL A 494 8.54 18.67 -12.19
N THR A 495 7.89 17.99 -11.24
CA THR A 495 7.62 18.52 -9.91
C THR A 495 8.81 18.23 -9.03
N CYS A 496 9.48 19.28 -8.54
CA CYS A 496 10.64 19.14 -7.66
C CYS A 496 10.23 19.43 -6.22
N ILE A 497 10.53 18.49 -5.31
CA ILE A 497 10.29 18.64 -3.88
C ILE A 497 11.60 19.07 -3.22
N GLN A 498 11.57 20.21 -2.55
CA GLN A 498 12.68 20.66 -1.71
C GLN A 498 12.11 21.19 -0.38
N SER A 499 12.50 20.59 0.73
CA SER A 499 12.24 21.10 2.07
C SER A 499 13.57 21.45 2.76
N ARG A 500 13.56 22.56 3.50
CA ARG A 500 14.69 22.95 4.35
C ARG A 500 14.18 23.19 5.76
N PHE A 501 14.83 22.60 6.74
CA PHE A 501 14.60 22.96 8.14
C PHE A 501 15.19 24.34 8.42
N VAL A 502 14.34 25.29 8.75
CA VAL A 502 14.76 26.61 9.24
C VAL A 502 14.12 26.79 10.62
N GLY A 503 14.94 26.68 11.66
CA GLY A 503 14.51 27.01 13.04
C GLY A 503 13.31 26.22 13.56
N GLY A 504 13.19 24.92 13.23
CA GLY A 504 12.13 24.04 13.73
C GLY A 504 10.82 24.06 12.96
N ALA A 505 10.73 24.80 11.86
CA ALA A 505 9.58 24.77 10.94
C ALA A 505 9.96 24.03 9.65
N ASP A 506 9.13 23.08 9.26
CA ASP A 506 9.27 22.37 8.00
C ASP A 506 8.61 23.22 6.89
N LEU A 507 9.43 23.82 6.03
CA LEU A 507 8.97 24.56 4.85
C LEU A 507 9.12 23.66 3.62
N SER A 508 8.10 22.87 3.31
CA SER A 508 8.00 22.18 2.04
C SER A 508 7.50 23.13 0.96
N LEU A 509 8.35 23.41 -0.02
CA LEU A 509 8.00 24.14 -1.23
C LEU A 509 7.82 23.14 -2.36
N THR A 510 6.58 22.95 -2.79
CA THR A 510 6.26 22.28 -4.05
C THR A 510 6.24 23.37 -5.13
N LEU A 511 7.15 23.32 -6.09
CA LEU A 511 7.22 24.23 -7.24
C LEU A 511 6.69 23.54 -8.48
#